data_c6a57e88829c0944c8b3278332734ce9
#
_entry.id   c6a57e88829c0944c8b3278332734ce9
#
_cell.length_a   1.000
_cell.length_b   1.000
_cell.length_c   1.000
_cell.angle_alpha   90.00
_cell.angle_beta   90.00
_cell.angle_gamma   90.00
#
_symmetry.space_group_name_H-M   'P 1'
#
loop_
_entity.id
_entity.type
_entity.pdbx_description
1 polymer ?
#
loop_
_entity_poly.entity_id
_entity_poly.type
_entity_poly.pdbx_seq_one_letter_code
_entity_poly.pdbx_strand_id
1 'polypeptide(L)'
;MSVDKRFFESTRGQIVTMLRASPCTVEELAGKLDLTDNAIRAHLLTLERDGLVRQSGLRRGPRKPHFTYVLTPEADALFPKAYDALLNQLIAVLKNRLKPAEIEEVLREVGRAVASGAPGGEGTDLEKRVHTAVRVLETLGGATEIEHDDDKIVIRGHGCPLAAAVTVHPEVCQLAETLVAEIVKVPVQEHCDRAGTPKCRFEISGHK
;
A
#
# COMPACT_ATOMS: atom_id res chain seq x y z
N MET A 1 -3.12 4.70 2.32
CA MET A 1 -4.27 5.58 2.65
C MET A 1 -4.75 5.21 4.04
N SER A 2 -4.51 6.07 5.03
CA SER A 2 -5.11 5.89 6.36
C SER A 2 -6.62 6.16 6.20
N VAL A 3 -7.43 5.12 6.34
CA VAL A 3 -8.87 5.30 6.37
C VAL A 3 -9.21 6.16 7.57
N ASP A 4 -9.92 7.25 7.33
CA ASP A 4 -10.26 8.23 8.35
C ASP A 4 -10.97 7.51 9.51
N LYS A 5 -10.52 7.73 10.74
CA LYS A 5 -11.14 7.21 11.98
C LYS A 5 -12.65 7.45 11.99
N ARG A 6 -13.10 8.57 11.40
CA ARG A 6 -14.53 8.92 11.21
C ARG A 6 -15.29 7.89 10.38
N PHE A 7 -14.65 7.19 9.41
CA PHE A 7 -15.35 6.13 8.69
C PHE A 7 -15.79 5.01 9.63
N PHE A 8 -14.91 4.55 10.52
CA PHE A 8 -15.22 3.46 11.45
C PHE A 8 -16.22 3.88 12.54
N GLU A 9 -16.38 5.17 12.82
CA GLU A 9 -17.40 5.71 13.69
C GLU A 9 -18.78 5.79 13.01
N SER A 10 -18.84 5.77 11.68
CA SER A 10 -20.10 5.76 10.92
C SER A 10 -20.77 4.38 10.96
N THR A 11 -22.09 4.34 10.72
CA THR A 11 -22.84 3.08 10.61
C THR A 11 -22.24 2.11 9.59
N ARG A 12 -21.78 2.61 8.44
CA ARG A 12 -21.09 1.77 7.43
C ARG A 12 -19.79 1.19 7.96
N GLY A 13 -18.99 1.97 8.67
CA GLY A 13 -17.76 1.50 9.29
C GLY A 13 -18.02 0.47 10.39
N GLN A 14 -19.08 0.66 11.18
CA GLN A 14 -19.50 -0.32 12.20
C GLN A 14 -19.94 -1.65 11.56
N ILE A 15 -20.71 -1.61 10.46
CA ILE A 15 -21.07 -2.81 9.68
C ILE A 15 -19.81 -3.52 9.18
N VAL A 16 -18.87 -2.79 8.57
CA VAL A 16 -17.60 -3.34 8.08
C VAL A 16 -16.80 -3.98 9.21
N THR A 17 -16.74 -3.34 10.38
CA THR A 17 -16.06 -3.88 11.57
C THR A 17 -16.69 -5.18 12.07
N MET A 18 -18.03 -5.25 12.07
CA MET A 18 -18.75 -6.47 12.49
C MET A 18 -18.54 -7.60 11.49
N LEU A 19 -18.59 -7.33 10.20
CA LEU A 19 -18.37 -8.31 9.14
C LEU A 19 -16.92 -8.80 9.09
N ARG A 20 -15.96 -8.03 9.61
CA ARG A 20 -14.59 -8.50 9.80
C ARG A 20 -14.49 -9.65 10.81
N ALA A 21 -15.30 -9.61 11.85
CA ALA A 21 -15.28 -10.63 12.88
C ALA A 21 -15.96 -11.94 12.41
N SER A 22 -17.09 -11.83 11.69
CA SER A 22 -17.84 -13.00 11.18
C SER A 22 -18.88 -12.59 10.14
N PRO A 23 -19.30 -13.52 9.25
CA PRO A 23 -20.45 -13.31 8.39
C PRO A 23 -21.73 -13.02 9.19
N CYS A 24 -22.46 -11.97 8.80
CA CYS A 24 -23.70 -11.57 9.47
C CYS A 24 -24.87 -11.49 8.48
N THR A 25 -26.09 -11.73 8.99
CA THR A 25 -27.35 -11.44 8.28
C THR A 25 -27.78 -9.99 8.52
N VAL A 26 -28.76 -9.51 7.74
CA VAL A 26 -29.37 -8.18 7.94
C VAL A 26 -29.96 -8.06 9.36
N GLU A 27 -30.67 -9.07 9.82
CA GLU A 27 -31.30 -9.09 11.13
C GLU A 27 -30.27 -9.02 12.29
N GLU A 28 -29.14 -9.76 12.17
CA GLU A 28 -28.05 -9.71 13.14
C GLU A 28 -27.37 -8.33 13.20
N LEU A 29 -27.18 -7.69 12.05
CA LEU A 29 -26.63 -6.34 11.97
C LEU A 29 -27.62 -5.30 12.56
N ALA A 30 -28.90 -5.42 12.19
CA ALA A 30 -29.95 -4.54 12.67
C ALA A 30 -30.07 -4.58 14.20
N GLY A 31 -30.10 -5.80 14.77
CA GLY A 31 -30.20 -5.97 16.22
C GLY A 31 -28.97 -5.46 16.98
N LYS A 32 -27.75 -5.59 16.41
CA LYS A 32 -26.53 -5.12 17.07
C LYS A 32 -26.32 -3.61 16.99
N LEU A 33 -26.85 -2.97 15.94
CA LEU A 33 -26.69 -1.53 15.70
C LEU A 33 -27.90 -0.70 16.11
N ASP A 34 -28.95 -1.37 16.63
CA ASP A 34 -30.22 -0.74 16.97
C ASP A 34 -30.84 0.03 15.79
N LEU A 35 -30.83 -0.61 14.61
CA LEU A 35 -31.36 -0.06 13.36
C LEU A 35 -32.42 -0.99 12.77
N THR A 36 -33.22 -0.43 11.86
CA THR A 36 -34.19 -1.23 11.11
C THR A 36 -33.51 -2.05 10.01
N ASP A 37 -34.09 -3.20 9.65
CA ASP A 37 -33.65 -4.02 8.52
C ASP A 37 -33.50 -3.22 7.21
N ASN A 38 -34.43 -2.28 6.96
CA ASN A 38 -34.38 -1.45 5.76
C ASN A 38 -33.20 -0.48 5.77
N ALA A 39 -32.86 0.10 6.91
CA ALA A 39 -31.67 0.94 7.06
C ALA A 39 -30.39 0.14 6.82
N ILE A 40 -30.26 -1.05 7.39
CA ILE A 40 -29.14 -1.95 7.15
C ILE A 40 -29.03 -2.35 5.69
N ARG A 41 -30.15 -2.70 5.01
CA ARG A 41 -30.15 -3.01 3.57
C ARG A 41 -29.63 -1.85 2.72
N ALA A 42 -30.02 -0.62 3.03
CA ALA A 42 -29.52 0.56 2.31
C ALA A 42 -28.01 0.75 2.48
N HIS A 43 -27.48 0.53 3.69
CA HIS A 43 -26.05 0.58 3.95
C HIS A 43 -25.30 -0.57 3.23
N LEU A 44 -25.81 -1.79 3.29
CA LEU A 44 -25.22 -2.94 2.61
C LEU A 44 -25.20 -2.76 1.10
N LEU A 45 -26.27 -2.26 0.50
CA LEU A 45 -26.32 -1.96 -0.94
C LEU A 45 -25.23 -0.96 -1.35
N THR A 46 -25.01 0.07 -0.52
CA THR A 46 -23.93 1.03 -0.76
C THR A 46 -22.55 0.37 -0.66
N LEU A 47 -22.33 -0.43 0.39
CA LEU A 47 -21.07 -1.14 0.60
C LEU A 47 -20.80 -2.21 -0.47
N GLU A 48 -21.84 -2.87 -1.00
CA GLU A 48 -21.73 -3.80 -2.14
C GLU A 48 -21.34 -3.04 -3.42
N ARG A 49 -21.99 -1.91 -3.71
CA ARG A 49 -21.64 -1.05 -4.85
C ARG A 49 -20.21 -0.53 -4.76
N ASP A 50 -19.76 -0.19 -3.55
CA ASP A 50 -18.41 0.29 -3.29
C ASP A 50 -17.37 -0.87 -3.25
N GLY A 51 -17.80 -2.14 -3.49
CA GLY A 51 -16.95 -3.31 -3.56
C GLY A 51 -16.39 -3.78 -2.19
N LEU A 52 -16.94 -3.31 -1.08
CA LEU A 52 -16.43 -3.59 0.26
C LEU A 52 -17.09 -4.80 0.92
N VAL A 53 -18.31 -5.14 0.50
CA VAL A 53 -19.12 -6.23 1.06
C VAL A 53 -19.72 -7.04 -0.07
N ARG A 54 -19.94 -8.32 0.14
CA ARG A 54 -20.66 -9.20 -0.78
C ARG A 54 -21.54 -10.21 -0.03
N GLN A 55 -22.55 -10.69 -0.71
CA GLN A 55 -23.31 -11.85 -0.22
C GLN A 55 -22.46 -13.12 -0.36
N SER A 56 -22.47 -13.99 0.66
CA SER A 56 -21.63 -15.19 0.71
C SER A 56 -22.40 -16.50 0.85
N GLY A 57 -23.69 -16.45 1.11
CA GLY A 57 -24.50 -17.66 1.28
C GLY A 57 -25.82 -17.40 1.99
N LEU A 58 -26.45 -18.47 2.41
CA LEU A 58 -27.72 -18.45 3.13
C LEU A 58 -27.54 -19.10 4.49
N ARG A 59 -28.04 -18.45 5.53
CA ARG A 59 -28.18 -19.02 6.88
C ARG A 59 -29.62 -19.37 7.14
N ARG A 60 -29.87 -20.57 7.64
CA ARG A 60 -31.24 -20.99 8.06
C ARG A 60 -31.71 -20.15 9.24
N GLY A 61 -32.82 -19.47 9.05
CA GLY A 61 -33.52 -18.75 10.12
C GLY A 61 -34.78 -19.56 10.57
N PRO A 62 -35.46 -19.08 11.63
CA PRO A 62 -36.66 -19.76 12.18
C PRO A 62 -37.82 -19.83 11.17
N ARG A 63 -37.95 -18.88 10.26
CA ARG A 63 -39.04 -18.79 9.29
C ARG A 63 -38.61 -19.02 7.85
N LYS A 64 -37.49 -18.40 7.43
CA LYS A 64 -36.94 -18.50 6.08
C LYS A 64 -35.44 -18.31 6.09
N PRO A 65 -34.69 -18.79 5.08
CA PRO A 65 -33.27 -18.51 4.95
C PRO A 65 -33.02 -17.03 4.76
N HIS A 66 -31.94 -16.53 5.36
CA HIS A 66 -31.46 -15.16 5.25
C HIS A 66 -30.09 -15.13 4.55
N PHE A 67 -29.87 -14.18 3.66
CA PHE A 67 -28.55 -13.95 3.08
C PHE A 67 -27.57 -13.51 4.15
N THR A 68 -26.37 -14.07 4.12
CA THR A 68 -25.22 -13.62 4.91
C THR A 68 -24.34 -12.73 4.08
N TYR A 69 -23.72 -11.78 4.72
CA TYR A 69 -22.78 -10.82 4.13
C TYR A 69 -21.39 -11.03 4.72
N VAL A 70 -20.37 -10.82 3.90
CA VAL A 70 -18.95 -10.89 4.28
C VAL A 70 -18.20 -9.72 3.66
N LEU A 71 -17.04 -9.40 4.24
CA LEU A 71 -16.10 -8.48 3.59
C LEU A 71 -15.53 -9.09 2.32
N THR A 72 -15.18 -8.22 1.38
CA THR A 72 -14.32 -8.57 0.25
C THR A 72 -12.84 -8.47 0.68
N PRO A 73 -11.90 -9.06 -0.06
CA PRO A 73 -10.48 -8.86 0.18
C PRO A 73 -10.07 -7.38 0.15
N GLU A 74 -10.70 -6.58 -0.74
CA GLU A 74 -10.47 -5.15 -0.88
C GLU A 74 -10.84 -4.38 0.39
N ALA A 75 -11.90 -4.78 1.07
CA ALA A 75 -12.33 -4.18 2.33
C ALA A 75 -11.32 -4.40 3.47
N ASP A 76 -10.54 -5.50 3.45
CA ASP A 76 -9.52 -5.72 4.47
C ASP A 76 -8.40 -4.67 4.42
N ALA A 77 -8.17 -4.05 3.26
CA ALA A 77 -7.23 -2.94 3.11
C ALA A 77 -7.65 -1.66 3.85
N LEU A 78 -8.94 -1.51 4.21
CA LEU A 78 -9.43 -0.37 5.00
C LEU A 78 -8.92 -0.38 6.44
N PHE A 79 -8.63 -1.56 6.98
CA PHE A 79 -8.21 -1.68 8.37
C PHE A 79 -6.74 -1.31 8.54
N PRO A 80 -6.41 -0.60 9.64
CA PRO A 80 -5.03 -0.25 9.94
C PRO A 80 -4.12 -1.50 9.94
N LYS A 81 -2.99 -1.39 9.27
CA LYS A 81 -1.94 -2.41 9.27
C LYS A 81 -0.78 -1.90 10.12
N ALA A 82 -0.21 -2.75 10.93
CA ALA A 82 0.93 -2.39 11.80
C ALA A 82 2.28 -2.46 11.07
N TYR A 83 2.29 -2.47 9.72
CA TYR A 83 3.51 -2.70 8.95
C TYR A 83 4.57 -1.63 9.20
N ASP A 84 4.18 -0.36 9.29
CA ASP A 84 5.12 0.75 9.54
C ASP A 84 5.82 0.60 10.90
N ALA A 85 5.04 0.30 11.95
CA ALA A 85 5.59 0.11 13.29
C ALA A 85 6.51 -1.12 13.37
N LEU A 86 6.10 -2.22 12.74
CA LEU A 86 6.89 -3.45 12.71
C LEU A 86 8.16 -3.29 11.88
N LEU A 87 8.10 -2.59 10.73
CA LEU A 87 9.26 -2.30 9.89
C LEU A 87 10.28 -1.44 10.66
N ASN A 88 9.84 -0.36 11.29
CA ASN A 88 10.71 0.49 12.09
C ASN A 88 11.38 -0.30 13.22
N GLN A 89 10.63 -1.13 13.92
CA GLN A 89 11.18 -1.95 15.00
C GLN A 89 12.15 -3.01 14.46
N LEU A 90 11.87 -3.61 13.32
CA LEU A 90 12.79 -4.57 12.68
C LEU A 90 14.11 -3.91 12.31
N ILE A 91 14.06 -2.73 11.67
CA ILE A 91 15.27 -1.98 11.29
C ILE A 91 16.05 -1.58 12.56
N ALA A 92 15.38 -1.11 13.61
CA ALA A 92 16.04 -0.77 14.87
C ALA A 92 16.76 -1.97 15.49
N VAL A 93 16.15 -3.16 15.47
CA VAL A 93 16.79 -4.40 15.95
C VAL A 93 17.98 -4.79 15.09
N LEU A 94 17.88 -4.67 13.77
CA LEU A 94 18.99 -4.94 12.84
C LEU A 94 20.17 -3.98 13.11
N LYS A 95 19.91 -2.69 13.28
CA LYS A 95 20.94 -1.66 13.61
C LYS A 95 21.68 -1.93 14.92
N ASN A 96 21.06 -2.64 15.86
CA ASN A 96 21.71 -3.05 17.10
C ASN A 96 22.59 -4.30 16.94
N ARG A 97 22.47 -5.02 15.83
CA ARG A 97 23.17 -6.29 15.59
C ARG A 97 24.20 -6.23 14.46
N LEU A 98 24.00 -5.36 13.51
CA LEU A 98 24.79 -5.24 12.27
C LEU A 98 25.53 -3.91 12.24
N LYS A 99 26.64 -3.86 11.52
CA LYS A 99 27.34 -2.61 11.22
C LYS A 99 26.57 -1.77 10.18
N PRO A 100 26.77 -0.45 10.13
CA PRO A 100 26.07 0.41 9.17
C PRO A 100 26.17 -0.10 7.71
N ALA A 101 27.36 -0.49 7.25
CA ALA A 101 27.57 -1.02 5.90
C ALA A 101 26.80 -2.33 5.63
N GLU A 102 26.62 -3.17 6.64
CA GLU A 102 25.85 -4.42 6.53
C GLU A 102 24.36 -4.13 6.43
N ILE A 103 23.86 -3.11 7.15
CA ILE A 103 22.46 -2.64 7.04
C ILE A 103 22.19 -2.10 5.63
N GLU A 104 23.08 -1.26 5.12
CA GLU A 104 22.95 -0.74 3.77
C GLU A 104 22.91 -1.86 2.71
N GLU A 105 23.76 -2.90 2.89
CA GLU A 105 23.74 -4.05 1.95
C GLU A 105 22.44 -4.84 2.06
N VAL A 106 21.93 -5.08 3.26
CA VAL A 106 20.60 -5.72 3.46
C VAL A 106 19.50 -4.91 2.76
N LEU A 107 19.51 -3.58 2.88
CA LEU A 107 18.53 -2.73 2.21
C LEU A 107 18.65 -2.80 0.69
N ARG A 108 19.88 -2.85 0.15
CA ARG A 108 20.14 -3.08 -1.27
C ARG A 108 19.65 -4.46 -1.73
N GLU A 109 19.89 -5.52 -0.95
CA GLU A 109 19.35 -6.85 -1.25
C GLU A 109 17.83 -6.86 -1.33
N VAL A 110 17.14 -6.18 -0.42
CA VAL A 110 15.69 -6.03 -0.47
C VAL A 110 15.26 -5.29 -1.75
N GLY A 111 15.96 -4.20 -2.11
CA GLY A 111 15.71 -3.47 -3.35
C GLY A 111 15.84 -4.36 -4.59
N ARG A 112 16.90 -5.16 -4.68
CA ARG A 112 17.10 -6.16 -5.75
C ARG A 112 16.00 -7.22 -5.77
N ALA A 113 15.62 -7.74 -4.61
CA ALA A 113 14.57 -8.75 -4.51
C ALA A 113 13.22 -8.22 -5.00
N VAL A 114 12.87 -6.98 -4.64
CA VAL A 114 11.64 -6.33 -5.13
C VAL A 114 11.72 -6.10 -6.65
N ALA A 115 12.87 -5.65 -7.16
CA ALA A 115 13.07 -5.42 -8.59
C ALA A 115 12.92 -6.71 -9.40
N SER A 116 13.38 -7.87 -8.89
CA SER A 116 13.28 -9.17 -9.57
C SER A 116 11.83 -9.64 -9.77
N GLY A 117 10.91 -9.17 -8.95
CA GLY A 117 9.47 -9.43 -9.09
C GLY A 117 8.74 -8.47 -10.06
N ALA A 118 9.46 -7.50 -10.63
CA ALA A 118 8.86 -6.53 -11.54
C ALA A 118 8.47 -7.19 -12.87
N PRO A 119 7.27 -6.95 -13.40
CA PRO A 119 6.87 -7.49 -14.69
C PRO A 119 7.69 -6.83 -15.82
N GLY A 120 8.51 -7.64 -16.51
CA GLY A 120 9.02 -7.35 -17.86
C GLY A 120 9.92 -6.11 -17.99
N GLY A 121 11.12 -6.16 -17.41
CA GLY A 121 12.19 -5.18 -17.68
C GLY A 121 13.11 -5.53 -18.88
N GLU A 122 12.74 -6.44 -19.77
CA GLU A 122 13.58 -6.94 -20.88
C GLU A 122 13.56 -6.05 -22.14
N GLY A 123 13.29 -4.77 -22.01
CA GLY A 123 13.41 -3.83 -23.14
C GLY A 123 14.82 -3.22 -23.20
N THR A 124 15.40 -3.12 -24.41
CA THR A 124 16.66 -2.40 -24.66
C THR A 124 16.54 -0.88 -24.50
N ASP A 125 15.32 -0.37 -24.48
CA ASP A 125 14.99 1.06 -24.42
C ASP A 125 14.89 1.54 -22.95
N LEU A 126 15.72 2.55 -22.62
CA LEU A 126 15.77 3.17 -21.28
C LEU A 126 14.41 3.72 -20.86
N GLU A 127 13.68 4.40 -21.74
CA GLU A 127 12.35 4.97 -21.46
C GLU A 127 11.36 3.92 -20.98
N LYS A 128 11.32 2.75 -21.62
CA LYS A 128 10.44 1.65 -21.22
C LYS A 128 10.80 1.11 -19.83
N ARG A 129 12.10 1.03 -19.51
CA ARG A 129 12.56 0.61 -18.19
C ARG A 129 12.21 1.63 -17.11
N VAL A 130 12.33 2.94 -17.43
CA VAL A 130 11.89 4.02 -16.53
C VAL A 130 10.39 3.93 -16.25
N HIS A 131 9.56 3.75 -17.27
CA HIS A 131 8.12 3.52 -17.08
C HIS A 131 7.81 2.26 -16.27
N THR A 132 8.63 1.22 -16.38
CA THR A 132 8.49 0.03 -15.54
C THR A 132 8.82 0.34 -14.08
N ALA A 133 9.90 1.08 -13.82
CA ALA A 133 10.26 1.51 -12.46
C ALA A 133 9.15 2.36 -11.82
N VAL A 134 8.58 3.31 -12.58
CA VAL A 134 7.43 4.13 -12.15
C VAL A 134 6.25 3.24 -11.74
N ARG A 135 5.84 2.29 -12.58
CA ARG A 135 4.74 1.37 -12.26
C ARG A 135 4.98 0.56 -11.00
N VAL A 136 6.23 0.11 -10.79
CA VAL A 136 6.59 -0.63 -9.55
C VAL A 136 6.47 0.30 -8.34
N LEU A 137 6.99 1.53 -8.41
CA LEU A 137 6.86 2.51 -7.34
C LEU A 137 5.39 2.83 -7.03
N GLU A 138 4.55 2.96 -8.05
CA GLU A 138 3.09 3.17 -7.89
C GLU A 138 2.40 1.97 -7.24
N THR A 139 2.78 0.75 -7.62
CA THR A 139 2.26 -0.48 -6.97
C THR A 139 2.62 -0.52 -5.48
N LEU A 140 3.77 0.04 -5.11
CA LEU A 140 4.19 0.19 -3.71
C LEU A 140 3.50 1.37 -2.98
N GLY A 141 2.61 2.09 -3.65
CA GLY A 141 1.85 3.21 -3.08
C GLY A 141 2.49 4.59 -3.34
N GLY A 142 3.48 4.68 -4.21
CA GLY A 142 4.02 5.95 -4.70
C GLY A 142 3.04 6.66 -5.65
N ALA A 143 3.15 7.98 -5.72
CA ALA A 143 2.53 8.80 -6.76
C ALA A 143 3.67 9.53 -7.47
N THR A 144 4.00 9.11 -8.68
CA THR A 144 5.24 9.51 -9.36
C THR A 144 4.97 10.11 -10.73
N GLU A 145 5.85 11.01 -11.16
CA GLU A 145 5.88 11.58 -12.50
C GLU A 145 7.31 11.51 -13.07
N ILE A 146 7.42 11.51 -14.39
CA ILE A 146 8.70 11.51 -15.10
C ILE A 146 8.95 12.93 -15.63
N GLU A 147 10.09 13.48 -15.30
CA GLU A 147 10.59 14.75 -15.86
C GLU A 147 11.82 14.47 -16.71
N HIS A 148 11.97 15.20 -17.81
CA HIS A 148 13.16 15.16 -18.66
C HIS A 148 13.90 16.48 -18.50
N ASP A 149 15.15 16.42 -18.15
CA ASP A 149 16.03 17.57 -17.94
C ASP A 149 17.33 17.35 -18.73
N ASP A 150 17.41 17.94 -19.93
CA ASP A 150 18.50 17.83 -20.90
C ASP A 150 18.98 16.36 -21.11
N ASP A 151 20.07 15.97 -20.40
CA ASP A 151 20.68 14.65 -20.52
C ASP A 151 20.24 13.68 -19.41
N LYS A 152 19.26 14.04 -18.58
CA LYS A 152 18.81 13.25 -17.41
C LYS A 152 17.32 12.98 -17.45
N ILE A 153 16.96 11.83 -16.95
CA ILE A 153 15.56 11.49 -16.62
C ILE A 153 15.41 11.54 -15.09
N VAL A 154 14.39 12.22 -14.64
CA VAL A 154 14.09 12.33 -13.20
C VAL A 154 12.74 11.69 -12.92
N ILE A 155 12.71 10.73 -11.99
CA ILE A 155 11.47 10.24 -11.41
C ILE A 155 11.22 11.05 -10.14
N ARG A 156 10.14 11.83 -10.13
CA ARG A 156 9.71 12.63 -8.99
C ARG A 156 8.49 12.02 -8.33
N GLY A 157 8.54 11.78 -7.02
CA GLY A 157 7.41 11.35 -6.21
C GLY A 157 6.75 12.51 -5.47
N HIS A 158 5.41 12.57 -5.50
CA HIS A 158 4.63 13.52 -4.70
C HIS A 158 4.47 13.10 -3.23
N GLY A 159 4.99 11.92 -2.87
CA GLY A 159 5.07 11.36 -1.53
C GLY A 159 6.04 10.20 -1.51
N CYS A 160 6.29 9.65 -0.34
CA CYS A 160 7.13 8.48 -0.15
C CYS A 160 6.31 7.34 0.46
N PRO A 161 6.19 6.18 -0.20
CA PRO A 161 5.46 5.04 0.38
C PRO A 161 6.13 4.47 1.64
N LEU A 162 7.42 4.78 1.83
CA LEU A 162 8.22 4.40 2.99
C LEU A 162 8.39 5.55 4.00
N ALA A 163 7.56 6.60 3.91
CA ALA A 163 7.71 7.82 4.72
C ALA A 163 7.88 7.54 6.21
N ALA A 164 7.08 6.63 6.77
CA ALA A 164 7.14 6.25 8.18
C ALA A 164 8.50 5.64 8.58
N ALA A 165 9.14 4.92 7.67
CA ALA A 165 10.46 4.33 7.91
C ALA A 165 11.59 5.33 7.64
N VAL A 166 11.53 6.07 6.53
CA VAL A 166 12.57 7.01 6.11
C VAL A 166 12.76 8.16 7.10
N THR A 167 11.69 8.59 7.76
CA THR A 167 11.76 9.64 8.80
C THR A 167 12.61 9.21 10.01
N VAL A 168 12.61 7.92 10.34
CA VAL A 168 13.36 7.36 11.48
C VAL A 168 14.71 6.76 11.02
N HIS A 169 14.72 6.20 9.83
CA HIS A 169 15.81 5.44 9.23
C HIS A 169 16.10 5.94 7.81
N PRO A 170 16.83 7.06 7.63
CA PRO A 170 17.08 7.66 6.32
C PRO A 170 17.76 6.72 5.31
N GLU A 171 18.55 5.76 5.79
CA GLU A 171 19.20 4.73 4.99
C GLU A 171 18.24 3.85 4.19
N VAL A 172 16.97 3.80 4.55
CA VAL A 172 15.92 3.06 3.82
C VAL A 172 15.74 3.57 2.38
N CYS A 173 16.12 4.82 2.09
CA CYS A 173 16.11 5.35 0.71
C CYS A 173 17.01 4.52 -0.24
N GLN A 174 18.06 3.88 0.26
CA GLN A 174 18.93 3.02 -0.56
C GLN A 174 18.21 1.80 -1.14
N LEU A 175 17.19 1.30 -0.44
CA LEU A 175 16.32 0.25 -0.97
C LEU A 175 15.62 0.73 -2.26
N ALA A 176 15.02 1.92 -2.21
CA ALA A 176 14.28 2.48 -3.36
C ALA A 176 15.23 2.87 -4.50
N GLU A 177 16.40 3.44 -4.18
CA GLU A 177 17.44 3.73 -5.17
C GLU A 177 17.90 2.46 -5.89
N THR A 178 18.21 1.41 -5.15
CA THR A 178 18.63 0.12 -5.70
C THR A 178 17.52 -0.52 -6.53
N LEU A 179 16.27 -0.48 -6.06
CA LEU A 179 15.11 -0.95 -6.81
C LEU A 179 15.03 -0.28 -8.19
N VAL A 180 15.11 1.05 -8.23
CA VAL A 180 15.06 1.80 -9.49
C VAL A 180 16.26 1.45 -10.37
N ALA A 181 17.48 1.46 -9.83
CA ALA A 181 18.71 1.15 -10.57
C ALA A 181 18.68 -0.24 -11.19
N GLU A 182 18.17 -1.24 -10.46
CA GLU A 182 18.04 -2.62 -10.97
C GLU A 182 17.03 -2.74 -12.12
N ILE A 183 15.98 -1.94 -12.13
CA ILE A 183 15.01 -1.95 -13.23
C ILE A 183 15.54 -1.18 -14.44
N VAL A 184 16.08 0.02 -14.22
CA VAL A 184 16.53 0.87 -15.34
C VAL A 184 17.87 0.42 -15.93
N LYS A 185 18.68 -0.36 -15.19
CA LYS A 185 19.99 -0.89 -15.60
C LYS A 185 21.02 0.17 -15.97
N VAL A 186 20.91 1.35 -15.36
CA VAL A 186 21.87 2.45 -15.46
C VAL A 186 22.01 3.08 -14.07
N PRO A 187 23.08 3.86 -13.82
CA PRO A 187 23.27 4.52 -12.53
C PRO A 187 22.09 5.44 -12.17
N VAL A 188 21.65 5.34 -10.93
CA VAL A 188 20.61 6.16 -10.33
C VAL A 188 21.17 6.83 -9.10
N GLN A 189 20.79 8.07 -8.85
CA GLN A 189 21.12 8.81 -7.62
C GLN A 189 19.83 9.27 -6.95
N GLU A 190 19.70 8.97 -5.66
CA GLU A 190 18.57 9.46 -4.89
C GLU A 190 18.86 10.87 -4.36
N HIS A 191 17.89 11.77 -4.54
CA HIS A 191 17.88 13.14 -4.03
C HIS A 191 16.56 13.42 -3.31
N CYS A 192 16.11 12.46 -2.49
CA CYS A 192 14.83 12.53 -1.82
C CYS A 192 14.80 13.66 -0.79
N ASP A 193 13.74 14.48 -0.85
CA ASP A 193 13.48 15.47 0.20
C ASP A 193 12.89 14.74 1.41
N ARG A 194 13.57 14.86 2.55
CA ARG A 194 13.18 14.27 3.83
C ARG A 194 12.66 15.31 4.83
N ALA A 195 12.64 16.60 4.42
CA ALA A 195 12.11 17.67 5.25
C ALA A 195 10.57 17.66 5.22
N GLY A 196 9.94 17.59 6.37
CA GLY A 196 8.47 17.51 6.46
C GLY A 196 7.91 16.18 5.97
N THR A 197 7.02 16.20 4.98
CA THR A 197 6.50 14.99 4.34
C THR A 197 7.50 14.49 3.29
N PRO A 198 8.13 13.32 3.49
CA PRO A 198 9.16 12.82 2.57
C PRO A 198 8.65 12.67 1.14
N LYS A 199 9.46 13.09 0.17
CA LYS A 199 9.20 12.99 -1.26
C LYS A 199 10.37 12.34 -1.96
N CYS A 200 10.08 11.36 -2.81
CA CYS A 200 11.10 10.66 -3.58
C CYS A 200 11.57 11.50 -4.77
N ARG A 201 12.87 11.44 -5.07
CA ARG A 201 13.47 11.99 -6.29
C ARG A 201 14.65 11.10 -6.69
N PHE A 202 14.58 10.54 -7.89
CA PHE A 202 15.64 9.71 -8.46
C PHE A 202 16.11 10.31 -9.77
N GLU A 203 17.41 10.62 -9.85
CA GLU A 203 18.05 11.06 -11.08
C GLU A 203 18.68 9.86 -11.78
N ILE A 204 18.33 9.68 -13.04
CA ILE A 204 18.79 8.60 -13.91
C ILE A 204 19.70 9.24 -14.96
N SER A 205 20.98 8.90 -14.95
CA SER A 205 21.91 9.40 -15.95
C SER A 205 21.61 8.73 -17.28
N GLY A 206 21.16 9.49 -18.27
CA GLY A 206 20.99 9.04 -19.65
C GLY A 206 22.36 8.66 -20.24
N HIS A 207 22.46 7.51 -20.86
CA HIS A 207 23.53 7.25 -21.81
C HIS A 207 23.10 7.82 -23.17
N LYS A 208 23.97 8.69 -23.74
CA LYS A 208 23.93 9.00 -25.16
C LYS A 208 24.19 7.75 -25.98
#